data_bab91aada5e49c737e6ac2a97285918e
#
_entry.id   bab91aada5e49c737e6ac2a97285918e
#
_cell.length_a   1.000
_cell.length_b   1.000
_cell.length_c   1.000
_cell.angle_alpha   90.00
_cell.angle_beta   90.00
_cell.angle_gamma   90.00
#
_symmetry.space_group_name_H-M   'P 1'
#
loop_
_entity.id
_entity.type
_entity.pdbx_description
1 polymer ?
#
loop_
_entity_poly.entity_id
_entity_poly.type
_entity_poly.pdbx_seq_one_letter_code
_entity_poly.pdbx_strand_id
1 'polypeptide(L)'
;MTDQLWTSIDQLCFIDTETKALPHTRGTADESVVTSGAYRYRRGARVVMIQHAIGLDKPTVSAFPDFDITRKFLWSPGSIPDDLWAFHQRALRGEAWYVAWNMTFDRLMLNTIDGCEIRPDMTIDAMAQGLASNSPGTLEGASRFVGRHGKQQDGKNLIGLFSNADGWHKGPS
;
A
#
# COMPACT_ATOMS: atom_id res chain seq x y z
N MET A 1 -20.04 -23.62 2.46
CA MET A 1 -19.04 -23.71 1.38
C MET A 1 -18.50 -22.31 1.20
N THR A 2 -17.26 -22.09 1.52
CA THR A 2 -16.57 -20.84 1.21
C THR A 2 -16.21 -20.93 -0.27
N ASP A 3 -17.00 -20.26 -1.12
CA ASP A 3 -16.65 -20.13 -2.53
C ASP A 3 -15.29 -19.45 -2.59
N GLN A 4 -14.29 -20.20 -3.05
CA GLN A 4 -12.94 -19.67 -3.22
C GLN A 4 -13.01 -18.59 -4.32
N LEU A 5 -12.74 -17.35 -3.96
CA LEU A 5 -12.83 -16.21 -4.88
C LEU A 5 -11.82 -16.29 -6.04
N TRP A 6 -10.71 -17.02 -5.84
CA TRP A 6 -9.64 -17.18 -6.82
C TRP A 6 -9.28 -18.66 -7.00
N THR A 7 -8.90 -19.03 -8.20
CA THR A 7 -8.57 -20.41 -8.58
C THR A 7 -7.09 -20.62 -8.83
N SER A 8 -6.31 -19.55 -9.00
CA SER A 8 -4.89 -19.57 -9.23
C SER A 8 -4.20 -18.39 -8.56
N ILE A 9 -2.97 -18.61 -8.09
CA ILE A 9 -2.18 -17.60 -7.37
C ILE A 9 -1.83 -16.38 -8.26
N ASP A 10 -1.74 -16.55 -9.58
CA ASP A 10 -1.50 -15.46 -10.54
C ASP A 10 -2.69 -14.49 -10.68
N GLN A 11 -3.82 -14.81 -10.06
CA GLN A 11 -4.97 -13.90 -9.91
C GLN A 11 -4.79 -12.94 -8.72
N LEU A 12 -3.72 -13.08 -7.94
CA LEU A 12 -3.43 -12.24 -6.78
C LEU A 12 -2.26 -11.31 -7.06
N CYS A 13 -2.43 -10.03 -6.77
CA CYS A 13 -1.34 -9.06 -6.70
C CYS A 13 -1.17 -8.63 -5.25
N PHE A 14 -0.07 -9.02 -4.65
CA PHE A 14 0.33 -8.52 -3.34
C PHE A 14 0.89 -7.12 -3.53
N ILE A 15 0.30 -6.15 -2.85
CA ILE A 15 0.65 -4.74 -3.01
C ILE A 15 0.86 -4.08 -1.65
N ASP A 16 1.83 -3.19 -1.58
CA ASP A 16 2.13 -2.37 -0.41
C ASP A 16 2.49 -0.97 -0.88
N THR A 17 2.04 0.05 -0.15
CA THR A 17 2.28 1.44 -0.51
C THR A 17 3.06 2.17 0.57
N GLU A 18 4.11 2.85 0.17
CA GLU A 18 4.77 3.83 1.02
C GLU A 18 4.23 5.23 0.71
N THR A 19 3.91 5.95 1.76
CA THR A 19 3.24 7.24 1.64
C THR A 19 4.01 8.33 2.38
N LYS A 20 3.87 9.55 1.90
CA LYS A 20 4.41 10.75 2.53
C LYS A 20 3.28 11.72 2.85
N ALA A 21 3.27 12.22 4.10
CA ALA A 21 2.43 13.35 4.45
C ALA A 21 2.96 14.63 3.75
N LEU A 22 2.07 15.40 3.15
CA LEU A 22 2.43 16.68 2.54
C LEU A 22 2.61 17.73 3.64
N PRO A 23 3.62 18.63 3.53
CA PRO A 23 3.72 19.77 4.42
C PRO A 23 2.45 20.63 4.29
N HIS A 24 1.94 21.10 5.41
CA HIS A 24 0.60 21.66 5.56
C HIS A 24 0.26 22.82 4.67
N THR A 25 -0.94 22.78 4.15
CA THR A 25 -1.80 23.96 4.13
C THR A 25 -2.30 24.18 5.58
N ARG A 26 -2.00 25.37 6.15
CA ARG A 26 -2.25 25.79 7.54
C ARG A 26 -3.39 25.06 8.24
N GLY A 27 -3.12 24.41 9.36
CA GLY A 27 -4.10 23.98 10.35
C GLY A 27 -4.14 22.50 10.71
N THR A 28 -3.29 21.62 10.15
CA THR A 28 -3.31 20.17 10.43
C THR A 28 -1.91 19.62 10.74
N ALA A 29 -1.15 20.34 11.60
CA ALA A 29 0.26 20.08 11.92
C ALA A 29 0.36 18.77 12.63
N ASP A 30 0.20 17.75 12.76
CA ASP A 30 0.51 16.52 13.52
C ASP A 30 -0.38 15.31 13.21
N GLU A 31 -0.96 15.25 12.01
CA GLU A 31 -1.79 14.09 11.70
C GLU A 31 -0.98 12.96 11.09
N SER A 32 -0.41 12.11 11.93
CA SER A 32 0.03 10.78 11.50
C SER A 32 -1.19 9.90 11.17
N VAL A 33 -1.00 8.85 10.37
CA VAL A 33 -2.05 7.82 10.12
C VAL A 33 -2.65 7.30 11.43
N VAL A 34 -1.82 7.17 12.47
CA VAL A 34 -2.22 6.63 13.77
C VAL A 34 -3.23 7.54 14.48
N THR A 35 -3.05 8.86 14.37
CA THR A 35 -3.90 9.84 15.07
C THR A 35 -5.12 10.25 14.26
N SER A 36 -4.99 10.36 12.94
CA SER A 36 -6.07 10.86 12.07
C SER A 36 -6.91 9.77 11.41
N GLY A 37 -6.39 8.54 11.35
CA GLY A 37 -6.97 7.46 10.58
C GLY A 37 -6.79 7.63 9.06
N ALA A 38 -6.89 6.52 8.32
CA ALA A 38 -6.56 6.46 6.90
C ALA A 38 -7.39 7.45 6.03
N TYR A 39 -8.68 7.61 6.33
CA TYR A 39 -9.57 8.51 5.57
C TYR A 39 -9.17 9.98 5.65
N ARG A 40 -8.69 10.42 6.80
CA ARG A 40 -8.27 11.80 6.99
C ARG A 40 -6.86 12.00 6.47
N TYR A 41 -5.97 11.06 6.75
CA TYR A 41 -4.59 11.05 6.29
C TYR A 41 -4.48 11.18 4.76
N ARG A 42 -5.29 10.45 3.99
CA ARG A 42 -5.26 10.48 2.52
C ARG A 42 -5.45 11.86 1.91
N ARG A 43 -6.07 12.81 2.63
CA ARG A 43 -6.29 14.18 2.13
C ARG A 43 -5.00 14.99 2.06
N GLY A 44 -4.03 14.67 2.92
CA GLY A 44 -2.75 15.34 3.01
C GLY A 44 -1.55 14.42 2.77
N ALA A 45 -1.76 13.25 2.17
CA ALA A 45 -0.69 12.30 1.89
C ALA A 45 -0.62 11.95 0.41
N ARG A 46 0.54 11.50 -0.02
CA ARG A 46 0.77 10.96 -1.38
C ARG A 46 1.50 9.64 -1.31
N VAL A 47 1.20 8.78 -2.26
CA VAL A 47 1.99 7.58 -2.51
C VAL A 47 3.33 7.99 -3.10
N VAL A 48 4.42 7.51 -2.51
CA VAL A 48 5.80 7.76 -2.97
C VAL A 48 6.46 6.50 -3.52
N MET A 49 5.93 5.33 -3.15
CA MET A 49 6.42 4.06 -3.63
C MET A 49 5.29 3.04 -3.63
N ILE A 50 5.30 2.17 -4.63
CA ILE A 50 4.46 0.97 -4.70
C ILE A 50 5.37 -0.22 -4.79
N GLN A 51 5.17 -1.20 -3.93
CA GLN A 51 5.76 -2.52 -4.05
C GLN A 51 4.67 -3.48 -4.46
N HIS A 52 4.92 -4.33 -5.45
CA HIS A 52 3.95 -5.32 -5.87
C HIS A 52 4.62 -6.62 -6.28
N ALA A 53 3.88 -7.71 -6.17
CA ALA A 53 4.24 -9.02 -6.68
C ALA A 53 2.97 -9.71 -7.19
N ILE A 54 3.01 -10.20 -8.41
CA ILE A 54 1.89 -10.96 -9.01
C ILE A 54 2.18 -12.43 -8.81
N GLY A 55 1.26 -13.14 -8.17
CA GLY A 55 1.44 -14.55 -7.88
C GLY A 55 2.66 -14.83 -7.00
N LEU A 56 3.59 -15.61 -7.52
CA LEU A 56 4.85 -15.99 -6.85
C LEU A 56 6.06 -15.25 -7.44
N ASP A 57 5.85 -14.25 -8.26
CA ASP A 57 6.93 -13.45 -8.84
C ASP A 57 7.71 -12.69 -7.77
N LYS A 58 8.95 -12.33 -8.11
CA LYS A 58 9.74 -11.48 -7.24
C LYS A 58 9.09 -10.11 -7.12
N PRO A 59 9.06 -9.53 -5.91
CA PRO A 59 8.53 -8.20 -5.72
C PRO A 59 9.23 -7.17 -6.62
N THR A 60 8.44 -6.37 -7.31
CA THR A 60 8.89 -5.21 -8.07
C THR A 60 8.64 -3.96 -7.26
N VAL A 61 9.62 -3.07 -7.20
CA VAL A 61 9.53 -1.78 -6.51
C VAL A 61 9.46 -0.69 -7.57
N SER A 62 8.37 0.03 -7.57
CA SER A 62 8.20 1.25 -8.36
C SER A 62 8.38 2.43 -7.41
N ALA A 63 9.61 2.95 -7.35
CA ALA A 63 9.89 4.21 -6.70
C ALA A 63 9.56 5.34 -7.68
N PHE A 64 8.93 6.37 -7.18
CA PHE A 64 8.64 7.57 -7.94
C PHE A 64 9.80 8.56 -7.72
N PRO A 65 10.76 8.64 -8.66
CA PRO A 65 12.07 9.29 -8.42
C PRO A 65 11.99 10.79 -8.20
N ASP A 66 10.90 11.41 -8.65
CA ASP A 66 10.69 12.81 -8.41
C ASP A 66 9.83 13.00 -7.17
N PHE A 67 10.47 13.30 -6.04
CA PHE A 67 9.80 13.86 -4.87
C PHE A 67 9.17 15.24 -5.16
N ASP A 68 9.00 15.56 -6.44
CA ASP A 68 8.28 16.75 -6.86
C ASP A 68 6.81 16.54 -6.52
N ILE A 69 6.43 17.11 -5.38
CA ILE A 69 5.06 17.11 -4.86
C ILE A 69 4.08 17.81 -5.81
N THR A 70 4.57 18.50 -6.84
CA THR A 70 3.74 19.20 -7.84
C THR A 70 3.35 18.27 -8.99
N ARG A 71 4.08 17.19 -9.25
CA ARG A 71 3.72 16.20 -10.26
C ARG A 71 2.62 15.27 -9.78
N LYS A 72 1.50 15.32 -10.42
CA LYS A 72 0.42 14.34 -10.24
C LYS A 72 0.82 13.03 -10.89
N PHE A 73 0.74 11.96 -10.12
CA PHE A 73 0.84 10.60 -10.62
C PHE A 73 -0.37 10.30 -11.50
N LEU A 74 -0.15 9.58 -12.57
CA LEU A 74 -1.22 9.06 -13.42
C LEU A 74 -1.16 7.53 -13.42
N TRP A 75 -2.27 6.87 -13.08
CA TRP A 75 -2.42 5.44 -13.21
C TRP A 75 -2.77 5.10 -14.66
N SER A 76 -1.74 4.94 -15.48
CA SER A 76 -1.89 4.74 -16.93
C SER A 76 -0.74 3.91 -17.49
N PRO A 77 -0.90 3.35 -18.70
CA PRO A 77 0.19 2.67 -19.41
C PRO A 77 1.41 3.57 -19.53
N GLY A 78 2.58 3.03 -19.26
CA GLY A 78 3.86 3.74 -19.29
C GLY A 78 4.15 4.65 -18.11
N SER A 79 3.17 4.89 -17.21
CA SER A 79 3.38 5.63 -15.95
C SER A 79 3.54 4.71 -14.75
N ILE A 80 2.98 3.50 -14.82
CA ILE A 80 3.20 2.40 -13.87
C ILE A 80 3.76 1.21 -14.62
N PRO A 81 4.36 0.21 -13.93
CA PRO A 81 4.85 -1.02 -14.56
C PRO A 81 3.78 -1.70 -15.42
N ASP A 82 4.20 -2.21 -16.58
CA ASP A 82 3.29 -2.81 -17.55
C ASP A 82 2.56 -4.04 -17.00
N ASP A 83 3.23 -4.83 -16.18
CA ASP A 83 2.65 -5.99 -15.49
C ASP A 83 1.56 -5.57 -14.48
N LEU A 84 1.79 -4.51 -13.71
CA LEU A 84 0.81 -3.96 -12.78
C LEU A 84 -0.39 -3.34 -13.53
N TRP A 85 -0.14 -2.68 -14.67
CA TRP A 85 -1.21 -2.18 -15.52
C TRP A 85 -2.07 -3.31 -16.10
N ALA A 86 -1.44 -4.34 -16.65
CA ALA A 86 -2.14 -5.51 -17.19
C ALA A 86 -2.95 -6.23 -16.10
N PHE A 87 -2.37 -6.36 -14.89
CA PHE A 87 -3.08 -6.89 -13.73
C PHE A 87 -4.31 -6.05 -13.37
N HIS A 88 -4.17 -4.71 -13.35
CA HIS A 88 -5.28 -3.81 -13.05
C HIS A 88 -6.45 -3.99 -14.01
N GLN A 89 -6.19 -4.16 -15.31
CA GLN A 89 -7.23 -4.43 -16.30
C GLN A 89 -7.96 -5.75 -16.04
N ARG A 90 -7.27 -6.79 -15.56
CA ARG A 90 -7.90 -8.05 -15.14
C ARG A 90 -8.77 -7.85 -13.89
N ALA A 91 -8.26 -7.10 -12.91
CA ALA A 91 -9.01 -6.80 -11.69
C ALA A 91 -10.31 -6.01 -11.97
N LEU A 92 -10.27 -5.04 -12.90
CA LEU A 92 -11.46 -4.31 -13.34
C LEU A 92 -12.55 -5.21 -13.93
N ARG A 93 -12.17 -6.34 -14.55
CA ARG A 93 -13.09 -7.35 -15.07
C ARG A 93 -13.53 -8.39 -14.04
N GLY A 94 -13.04 -8.31 -12.80
CA GLY A 94 -13.32 -9.30 -11.74
C GLY A 94 -12.54 -10.61 -11.88
N GLU A 95 -11.44 -10.61 -12.63
CA GLU A 95 -10.60 -11.78 -12.91
C GLU A 95 -9.38 -11.88 -11.98
N ALA A 96 -9.14 -10.86 -11.15
CA ALA A 96 -7.97 -10.76 -10.30
C ALA A 96 -8.23 -9.85 -9.08
N TRP A 97 -7.43 -10.02 -8.01
CA TRP A 97 -7.64 -9.31 -6.74
C TRP A 97 -6.32 -8.77 -6.18
N TYR A 98 -6.37 -7.54 -5.70
CA TYR A 98 -5.31 -6.95 -4.90
C TYR A 98 -5.33 -7.49 -3.48
N VAL A 99 -4.18 -7.80 -2.94
CA VAL A 99 -4.00 -8.31 -1.57
C VAL A 99 -3.02 -7.40 -0.84
N ALA A 100 -3.40 -6.92 0.34
CA ALA A 100 -2.47 -6.21 1.21
C ALA A 100 -2.75 -6.53 2.69
N TRP A 101 -1.77 -6.25 3.53
CA TRP A 101 -1.96 -6.23 4.98
C TRP A 101 -2.61 -4.90 5.37
N ASN A 102 -3.86 -4.93 5.85
CA ASN A 102 -4.69 -3.74 6.02
C ASN A 102 -5.03 -3.05 4.68
N MET A 103 -5.58 -3.81 3.77
CA MET A 103 -5.91 -3.39 2.39
C MET A 103 -6.74 -2.10 2.30
N THR A 104 -7.51 -1.77 3.32
CA THR A 104 -8.26 -0.52 3.37
C THR A 104 -7.34 0.70 3.27
N PHE A 105 -6.19 0.66 3.94
CA PHE A 105 -5.20 1.75 3.86
C PHE A 105 -4.63 1.87 2.45
N ASP A 106 -4.07 0.78 1.91
CA ASP A 106 -3.43 0.79 0.59
C ASP A 106 -4.40 1.19 -0.50
N ARG A 107 -5.62 0.66 -0.50
CA ARG A 107 -6.66 1.04 -1.43
C ARG A 107 -7.00 2.53 -1.37
N LEU A 108 -7.13 3.10 -0.18
CA LEU A 108 -7.41 4.52 -0.02
C LEU A 108 -6.26 5.39 -0.53
N MET A 109 -5.02 4.97 -0.33
CA MET A 109 -3.85 5.68 -0.82
C MET A 109 -3.71 5.57 -2.34
N LEU A 110 -3.83 4.38 -2.92
CA LEU A 110 -3.78 4.16 -4.36
C LEU A 110 -4.86 4.96 -5.09
N ASN A 111 -6.08 5.03 -4.54
CA ASN A 111 -7.17 5.82 -5.11
C ASN A 111 -6.97 7.36 -4.99
N THR A 112 -5.85 7.83 -4.45
CA THR A 112 -5.42 9.24 -4.59
C THR A 112 -4.64 9.50 -5.88
N ILE A 113 -4.24 8.44 -6.58
CA ILE A 113 -3.54 8.52 -7.86
C ILE A 113 -4.59 8.72 -8.96
N ASP A 114 -4.44 9.76 -9.77
CA ASP A 114 -5.37 10.05 -10.85
C ASP A 114 -5.44 8.86 -11.84
N GLY A 115 -6.64 8.34 -12.07
CA GLY A 115 -6.90 7.18 -12.95
C GLY A 115 -6.84 5.82 -12.24
N CYS A 116 -6.42 5.76 -10.98
CA CYS A 116 -6.48 4.53 -10.19
C CYS A 116 -7.86 4.38 -9.55
N GLU A 117 -8.55 3.31 -9.89
CA GLU A 117 -9.84 2.95 -9.30
C GLU A 117 -9.80 1.51 -8.79
N ILE A 118 -9.45 1.35 -7.52
CA ILE A 118 -9.51 0.05 -6.86
C ILE A 118 -10.74 0.02 -5.98
N ARG A 119 -11.75 -0.76 -6.38
CA ARG A 119 -12.99 -0.95 -5.64
C ARG A 119 -12.83 -2.00 -4.55
N PRO A 120 -13.69 -2.01 -3.51
CA PRO A 120 -13.64 -3.02 -2.44
C PRO A 120 -13.76 -4.46 -2.94
N ASP A 121 -14.56 -4.71 -3.98
CA ASP A 121 -14.77 -6.02 -4.60
C ASP A 121 -13.54 -6.57 -5.35
N MET A 122 -12.57 -5.71 -5.63
CA MET A 122 -11.28 -6.07 -6.23
C MET A 122 -10.19 -6.36 -5.20
N THR A 123 -10.54 -6.47 -3.90
CA THR A 123 -9.53 -6.47 -2.83
C THR A 123 -9.74 -7.59 -1.82
N ILE A 124 -8.63 -8.07 -1.28
CA ILE A 124 -8.56 -9.04 -0.18
C ILE A 124 -7.70 -8.43 0.93
N ASP A 125 -8.26 -8.31 2.13
CA ASP A 125 -7.52 -7.85 3.30
C ASP A 125 -6.91 -9.04 4.04
N ALA A 126 -5.59 -9.21 3.89
CA ALA A 126 -4.86 -10.31 4.52
C ALA A 126 -4.84 -10.22 6.06
N MET A 127 -4.90 -9.01 6.63
CA MET A 127 -5.00 -8.83 8.08
C MET A 127 -6.34 -9.34 8.61
N ALA A 128 -7.44 -9.00 7.94
CA ALA A 128 -8.76 -9.46 8.34
C ALA A 128 -8.89 -11.00 8.26
N GLN A 129 -8.33 -11.62 7.22
CA GLN A 129 -8.29 -13.07 7.09
C GLN A 129 -7.40 -13.71 8.16
N GLY A 130 -6.24 -13.10 8.44
CA GLY A 130 -5.35 -13.56 9.50
C GLY A 130 -6.02 -13.51 10.87
N LEU A 131 -6.69 -12.41 11.21
CA LEU A 131 -7.44 -12.27 12.47
C LEU A 131 -8.55 -13.31 12.59
N ALA A 132 -9.28 -13.59 11.52
CA ALA A 132 -10.30 -14.65 11.49
C ALA A 132 -9.70 -16.04 11.74
N SER A 133 -8.41 -16.22 11.50
CA SER A 133 -7.63 -17.45 11.74
C SER A 133 -6.80 -17.41 13.03
N ASN A 134 -7.14 -16.53 13.97
CA ASN A 134 -6.42 -16.31 15.24
C ASN A 134 -4.94 -15.89 15.07
N SER A 135 -4.56 -15.34 13.93
CA SER A 135 -3.23 -14.75 13.74
C SER A 135 -3.14 -13.38 14.45
N PRO A 136 -1.96 -12.99 14.93
CA PRO A 136 -1.75 -11.63 15.44
C PRO A 136 -2.10 -10.55 14.42
N GLY A 137 -2.68 -9.42 14.89
CA GLY A 137 -3.14 -8.31 14.02
C GLY A 137 -2.01 -7.47 13.42
N THR A 138 -0.75 -7.71 13.78
CA THR A 138 0.40 -7.02 13.16
C THR A 138 1.07 -7.93 12.14
N LEU A 139 1.55 -7.36 11.03
CA LEU A 139 2.28 -8.12 10.00
C LEU A 139 3.49 -8.86 10.58
N GLU A 140 4.23 -8.22 11.49
CA GLU A 140 5.38 -8.83 12.17
C GLU A 140 4.95 -10.04 13.03
N GLY A 141 3.87 -9.89 13.80
CA GLY A 141 3.31 -10.98 14.60
C GLY A 141 2.80 -12.14 13.75
N ALA A 142 2.07 -11.84 12.68
CA ALA A 142 1.57 -12.83 11.74
C ALA A 142 2.70 -13.58 11.02
N SER A 143 3.75 -12.87 10.61
CA SER A 143 4.94 -13.50 9.99
C SER A 143 5.62 -14.48 10.94
N ARG A 144 5.79 -14.11 12.20
CA ARG A 144 6.35 -15.01 13.23
C ARG A 144 5.43 -16.18 13.52
N PHE A 145 4.11 -15.96 13.57
CA PHE A 145 3.11 -16.99 13.79
C PHE A 145 3.17 -18.10 12.73
N VAL A 146 3.45 -17.76 11.47
CA VAL A 146 3.65 -18.73 10.38
C VAL A 146 5.11 -19.15 10.20
N GLY A 147 5.97 -18.92 11.19
CA GLY A 147 7.37 -19.37 11.18
C GLY A 147 8.29 -18.58 10.22
N ARG A 148 7.92 -17.36 9.86
CA ARG A 148 8.72 -16.47 9.02
C ARG A 148 9.43 -15.40 9.86
N HIS A 149 10.46 -14.77 9.27
CA HIS A 149 11.14 -13.64 9.89
C HIS A 149 10.20 -12.43 10.00
N GLY A 150 10.27 -11.71 11.11
CA GLY A 150 9.54 -10.47 11.29
C GLY A 150 10.11 -9.32 10.43
N LYS A 151 9.46 -8.16 10.51
CA LYS A 151 9.88 -6.94 9.80
C LYS A 151 11.30 -6.53 10.22
N GLN A 152 12.14 -6.14 9.26
CA GLN A 152 13.49 -5.63 9.55
C GLN A 152 13.41 -4.31 10.30
N GLN A 153 14.31 -4.11 11.28
CA GLN A 153 14.33 -2.91 12.13
C GLN A 153 14.58 -1.63 11.32
N ASP A 154 15.41 -1.71 10.29
CA ASP A 154 15.72 -0.56 9.41
C ASP A 154 14.47 -0.02 8.70
N GLY A 155 13.54 -0.89 8.30
CA GLY A 155 12.28 -0.47 7.73
C GLY A 155 11.39 0.34 8.69
N LYS A 156 11.44 0.05 9.99
CA LYS A 156 10.71 0.84 11.00
C LYS A 156 11.26 2.26 11.12
N ASN A 157 12.58 2.40 11.06
CA ASN A 157 13.25 3.70 11.13
C ASN A 157 12.93 4.57 9.90
N LEU A 158 12.90 3.95 8.71
CA LEU A 158 12.54 4.63 7.46
C LEU A 158 11.08 5.11 7.45
N ILE A 159 10.15 4.30 7.96
CA ILE A 159 8.75 4.72 8.09
C ILE A 159 8.66 5.97 8.97
N GLY A 160 9.35 6.01 10.12
CA GLY A 160 9.37 7.20 10.99
C GLY A 160 9.93 8.43 10.31
N LEU A 161 10.92 8.24 9.41
CA LEU A 161 11.55 9.35 8.68
C LEU A 161 10.66 9.89 7.55
N PHE A 162 10.01 9.02 6.79
CA PHE A 162 9.27 9.41 5.59
C PHE A 162 7.79 9.69 5.83
N SER A 163 7.17 9.04 6.82
CA SER A 163 5.73 9.17 7.07
C SER A 163 5.36 10.38 7.94
N ASN A 164 6.33 11.03 8.58
CA ASN A 164 6.09 12.24 9.38
C ASN A 164 6.41 13.49 8.54
N ALA A 165 5.50 14.46 8.55
CA ALA A 165 5.69 15.73 7.85
C ALA A 165 6.98 16.46 8.23
N ASP A 166 7.39 16.36 9.50
CA ASP A 166 8.60 16.98 10.05
C ASP A 166 9.89 16.16 9.83
N GLY A 167 9.76 14.88 9.43
CA GLY A 167 10.90 13.98 9.24
C GLY A 167 11.87 14.42 8.13
N TRP A 168 11.40 15.19 7.18
CA TRP A 168 12.20 15.70 6.05
C TRP A 168 13.13 16.87 6.38
N HIS A 169 12.84 17.58 7.46
CA HIS A 169 13.65 18.74 7.88
C HIS A 169 14.79 18.37 8.84
N LYS A 170 14.75 17.15 9.35
CA LYS A 170 15.84 16.60 10.16
C LYS A 170 16.71 15.77 9.23
N GLY A 171 17.68 16.40 8.59
CA GLY A 171 18.73 15.70 7.87
C GLY A 171 19.39 14.63 8.77
N PRO A 172 20.13 13.67 8.19
CA PRO A 172 20.83 12.66 8.98
C PRO A 172 21.74 13.36 9.98
N SER A 173 21.50 13.08 11.26
CA SER A 173 22.36 13.48 12.38
C SER A 173 23.67 12.71 12.35
#